data_175b254c40ed3bc41267d43973d9944d
#
_entry.id   175b254c40ed3bc41267d43973d9944d
#
_cell.length_a   1.000
_cell.length_b   1.000
_cell.length_c   1.000
_cell.angle_alpha   90.00
_cell.angle_beta   90.00
_cell.angle_gamma   90.00
#
_symmetry.space_group_name_H-M   'P 1'
#
loop_
_entity.id
_entity.type
_entity.pdbx_description
1 polymer ?
#
loop_
_entity_poly.entity_id
_entity_poly.type
_entity_poly.pdbx_seq_one_letter_code
_entity_poly.pdbx_strand_id
1 'polypeptide(L)'
;HKEYRRQRQMCIRDSLDGPLAYDNAISLRSAHHKGIVSDVAGQPDVLLVPSLEAGNMIYKQLVYMADAECAGLVLGMRVPIVLTSRSDSVASRIASCALAVLADAAGGKEQP
;
A
#
# COMPACT_ATOMS: atom_id res chain seq x y z
N HIS A 1 -19.34 10.88 -1.65
CA HIS A 1 -18.16 10.22 -1.04
C HIS A 1 -18.43 8.79 -0.54
N LYS A 2 -19.66 8.46 -0.08
CA LYS A 2 -20.00 7.09 0.38
C LYS A 2 -20.04 6.05 -0.76
N GLU A 3 -20.43 6.45 -1.97
CA GLU A 3 -20.48 5.56 -3.15
C GLU A 3 -19.07 5.14 -3.61
N TYR A 4 -18.11 6.06 -3.58
CA TYR A 4 -16.71 5.76 -3.91
C TYR A 4 -16.06 4.76 -2.95
N ARG A 5 -16.45 4.76 -1.67
CA ARG A 5 -15.96 3.79 -0.69
C ARG A 5 -16.46 2.38 -1.00
N ARG A 6 -17.73 2.21 -1.36
CA ARG A 6 -18.33 0.89 -1.66
C ARG A 6 -17.73 0.22 -2.89
N GLN A 7 -17.37 1.01 -3.91
CA GLN A 7 -16.78 0.46 -5.14
C GLN A 7 -15.35 -0.05 -4.98
N ARG A 8 -14.66 0.32 -3.89
CA ARG A 8 -13.28 -0.09 -3.63
C ARG A 8 -13.15 -1.21 -2.60
N GLN A 9 -14.22 -1.57 -1.91
CA GLN A 9 -14.24 -2.72 -1.02
C GLN A 9 -14.33 -4.01 -1.85
N MET A 10 -13.27 -4.79 -1.82
CA MET A 10 -13.21 -6.08 -2.51
C MET A 10 -13.66 -7.23 -1.63
N CYS A 11 -13.60 -7.08 -0.30
CA CYS A 11 -13.99 -8.08 0.68
C CYS A 11 -15.01 -7.52 1.66
N ILE A 12 -15.91 -8.37 2.18
CA ILE A 12 -16.94 -7.99 3.16
C ILE A 12 -16.34 -7.46 4.47
N ARG A 13 -15.08 -7.83 4.76
CA ARG A 13 -14.36 -7.45 5.99
C ARG A 13 -13.42 -6.26 5.83
N ASP A 14 -13.29 -5.72 4.61
CA ASP A 14 -12.42 -4.57 4.40
C ASP A 14 -13.06 -3.30 4.95
N SER A 15 -12.25 -2.52 5.67
CA SER A 15 -12.60 -1.17 6.10
C SER A 15 -11.84 -0.17 5.25
N LEU A 16 -12.53 0.83 4.72
CA LEU A 16 -11.94 1.88 3.89
C LEU A 16 -12.28 3.24 4.47
N ASP A 17 -11.26 4.07 4.68
CA ASP A 17 -11.42 5.45 5.11
C ASP A 17 -10.61 6.41 4.23
N GLY A 18 -11.03 7.66 4.19
CA GLY A 18 -10.37 8.73 3.44
C GLY A 18 -11.36 9.64 2.70
N PRO A 19 -10.85 10.70 2.05
CA PRO A 19 -9.45 11.12 2.06
C PRO A 19 -8.99 11.61 3.44
N LEU A 20 -7.78 11.26 3.84
CA LEU A 20 -7.15 11.66 5.09
C LEU A 20 -5.86 12.43 4.80
N ALA A 21 -5.53 13.40 5.66
CA ALA A 21 -4.17 13.93 5.68
C ALA A 21 -3.21 12.82 6.09
N TYR A 22 -1.99 12.84 5.58
CA TYR A 22 -1.02 11.75 5.75
C TYR A 22 -0.74 11.44 7.23
N ASP A 23 -0.59 12.46 8.06
CA ASP A 23 -0.40 12.33 9.51
C ASP A 23 -1.56 11.61 10.20
N ASN A 24 -2.80 11.89 9.78
CA ASN A 24 -3.99 11.22 10.32
C ASN A 24 -4.13 9.78 9.83
N ALA A 25 -3.66 9.52 8.61
CA ALA A 25 -3.69 8.18 8.05
C ALA A 25 -2.73 7.23 8.79
N ILE A 26 -1.56 7.71 9.26
CA ILE A 26 -0.50 6.86 9.82
C ILE A 26 -0.30 6.98 11.33
N SER A 27 -1.00 7.90 12.00
CA SER A 27 -0.82 8.18 13.42
C SER A 27 -2.15 8.27 14.17
N LEU A 28 -2.41 7.28 15.04
CA LEU A 28 -3.57 7.29 15.95
C LEU A 28 -3.62 8.57 16.78
N ARG A 29 -2.49 9.04 17.28
CA ARG A 29 -2.40 10.28 18.05
C ARG A 29 -2.88 11.48 17.23
N SER A 30 -2.46 11.58 15.97
CA SER A 30 -2.88 12.67 15.09
C SER A 30 -4.37 12.60 14.78
N ALA A 31 -4.88 11.40 14.46
CA ALA A 31 -6.29 11.16 14.20
C ALA A 31 -7.16 11.55 15.41
N HIS A 32 -6.80 11.08 16.61
CA HIS A 32 -7.52 11.41 17.84
C HIS A 32 -7.48 12.91 18.16
N HIS A 33 -6.33 13.57 17.98
CA HIS A 33 -6.19 14.99 18.25
C HIS A 33 -7.10 15.86 17.36
N LYS A 34 -7.40 15.39 16.15
CA LYS A 34 -8.32 16.03 15.21
C LYS A 34 -9.76 15.51 15.31
N GLY A 35 -10.08 14.68 16.30
CA GLY A 35 -11.42 14.14 16.52
C GLY A 35 -11.90 13.20 15.42
N ILE A 36 -11.00 12.54 14.69
CA ILE A 36 -11.35 11.57 13.66
C ILE A 36 -11.73 10.26 14.32
N VAL A 37 -12.99 9.87 14.13
CA VAL A 37 -13.51 8.56 14.57
C VAL A 37 -13.49 7.61 13.38
N SER A 38 -12.57 6.65 13.42
CA SER A 38 -12.35 5.70 12.32
C SER A 38 -11.65 4.45 12.84
N ASP A 39 -12.01 3.30 12.29
CA ASP A 39 -11.34 2.03 12.58
C ASP A 39 -10.04 1.85 11.78
N VAL A 40 -9.76 2.74 10.83
CA VAL A 40 -8.62 2.66 9.90
C VAL A 40 -7.60 3.77 10.17
N ALA A 41 -8.06 4.99 10.44
CA ALA A 41 -7.18 6.15 10.59
C ALA A 41 -6.17 5.92 11.71
N GLY A 42 -4.89 6.06 11.37
CA GLY A 42 -3.77 5.90 12.28
C GLY A 42 -3.19 4.49 12.38
N GLN A 43 -3.83 3.47 11.78
CA GLN A 43 -3.38 2.08 11.78
C GLN A 43 -3.80 1.33 10.50
N PRO A 44 -3.52 1.86 9.31
CA PRO A 44 -3.92 1.23 8.06
C PRO A 44 -3.00 0.06 7.71
N ASP A 45 -3.55 -1.00 7.11
CA ASP A 45 -2.76 -2.06 6.46
C ASP A 45 -2.27 -1.63 5.07
N VAL A 46 -3.04 -0.77 4.39
CA VAL A 46 -2.75 -0.28 3.04
C VAL A 46 -2.95 1.23 2.97
N LEU A 47 -1.98 1.92 2.40
CA LEU A 47 -2.04 3.35 2.07
C LEU A 47 -2.17 3.55 0.57
N LEU A 48 -3.32 4.09 0.14
CA LEU A 48 -3.52 4.49 -1.24
C LEU A 48 -3.18 5.97 -1.39
N VAL A 49 -2.17 6.26 -2.18
CA VAL A 49 -1.72 7.64 -2.44
C VAL A 49 -2.46 8.28 -3.61
N PRO A 50 -2.58 9.62 -3.64
CA PRO A 50 -3.37 10.32 -4.67
C PRO A 50 -2.72 10.32 -6.05
N SER A 51 -1.41 10.18 -6.14
CA SER A 51 -0.67 10.20 -7.40
C SER A 51 0.61 9.38 -7.32
N LEU A 52 1.18 9.07 -8.48
CA LEU A 52 2.46 8.38 -8.59
C LEU A 52 3.61 9.17 -7.94
N GLU A 53 3.59 10.49 -8.11
CA GLU A 53 4.61 11.38 -7.53
C GLU A 53 4.58 11.36 -6.01
N ALA A 54 3.38 11.44 -5.42
CA ALA A 54 3.21 11.34 -3.97
C ALA A 54 3.70 9.98 -3.45
N GLY A 55 3.36 8.89 -4.12
CA GLY A 55 3.81 7.55 -3.78
C GLY A 55 5.33 7.41 -3.87
N ASN A 56 5.93 7.93 -4.95
CA ASN A 56 7.37 7.89 -5.14
C ASN A 56 8.12 8.70 -4.07
N MET A 57 7.60 9.85 -3.68
CA MET A 57 8.20 10.67 -2.61
C MET A 57 8.16 9.94 -1.27
N ILE A 58 7.02 9.38 -0.89
CA ILE A 58 6.87 8.60 0.36
C ILE A 58 7.78 7.37 0.34
N TYR A 59 7.79 6.63 -0.76
CA TYR A 59 8.67 5.47 -0.94
C TYR A 59 10.14 5.85 -0.74
N LYS A 60 10.61 6.90 -1.41
CA LYS A 60 12.00 7.36 -1.28
C LYS A 60 12.31 7.86 0.13
N GLN A 61 11.39 8.54 0.77
CA GLN A 61 11.55 8.98 2.16
C GLN A 61 11.72 7.78 3.11
N LEU A 62 10.89 6.75 2.97
CA LEU A 62 10.99 5.55 3.79
C LEU A 62 12.32 4.82 3.58
N VAL A 63 12.74 4.63 2.33
CA VAL A 63 13.98 3.92 2.00
C VAL A 63 15.21 4.68 2.45
N TYR A 64 15.29 5.98 2.16
CA TYR A 64 16.52 6.76 2.36
C TYR A 64 16.61 7.46 3.71
N MET A 65 15.50 7.72 4.37
CA MET A 65 15.48 8.43 5.65
C MET A 65 15.07 7.55 6.82
N ALA A 66 14.32 6.49 6.59
CA ALA A 66 13.87 5.55 7.62
C ALA A 66 14.47 4.15 7.49
N ASP A 67 15.40 3.95 6.55
CA ASP A 67 16.09 2.67 6.29
C ASP A 67 15.10 1.48 6.13
N ALA A 68 13.96 1.74 5.50
CA ALA A 68 12.92 0.75 5.31
C ALA A 68 13.31 -0.27 4.22
N GLU A 69 13.06 -1.55 4.48
CA GLU A 69 13.11 -2.60 3.48
C GLU A 69 11.89 -2.52 2.57
N CYS A 70 12.10 -2.67 1.27
CA CYS A 70 11.03 -2.53 0.27
C CYS A 70 11.05 -3.66 -0.75
N ALA A 71 9.87 -4.02 -1.22
CA ALA A 71 9.67 -4.87 -2.39
C ALA A 71 8.60 -4.24 -3.29
N GLY A 72 8.83 -4.25 -4.61
CA GLY A 72 7.94 -3.64 -5.59
C GLY A 72 7.29 -4.67 -6.50
N LEU A 73 5.96 -4.58 -6.65
CA LEU A 73 5.17 -5.44 -7.53
C LEU A 73 4.13 -4.58 -8.27
N VAL A 74 3.96 -4.83 -9.56
CA VAL A 74 2.87 -4.25 -10.35
C VAL A 74 1.71 -5.23 -10.35
N LEU A 75 0.57 -4.78 -9.84
CA LEU A 75 -0.66 -5.55 -9.76
C LEU A 75 -1.58 -5.29 -10.96
N GLY A 76 -2.54 -6.21 -11.20
CA GLY A 76 -3.56 -6.07 -12.24
C GLY A 76 -3.15 -6.62 -13.61
N MET A 77 -2.03 -7.30 -13.69
CA MET A 77 -1.59 -8.01 -14.90
C MET A 77 -1.87 -9.51 -14.78
N ARG A 78 -1.93 -10.21 -15.92
CA ARG A 78 -2.14 -11.67 -15.96
C ARG A 78 -0.96 -12.47 -15.40
N VAL A 79 0.19 -11.86 -15.32
CA VAL A 79 1.42 -12.41 -14.72
C VAL A 79 2.01 -11.37 -13.78
N PRO A 80 2.68 -11.79 -12.70
CA PRO A 80 3.37 -10.85 -11.82
C PRO A 80 4.46 -10.08 -12.57
N ILE A 81 4.50 -8.77 -12.38
CA ILE A 81 5.56 -7.92 -12.93
C ILE A 81 6.33 -7.28 -11.78
N VAL A 82 7.62 -7.56 -11.72
CA VAL A 82 8.54 -6.91 -10.79
C VAL A 82 9.10 -5.66 -11.45
N LEU A 83 8.90 -4.52 -10.79
CA LEU A 83 9.46 -3.25 -11.21
C LEU A 83 10.30 -2.68 -10.07
N THR A 84 11.60 -2.62 -10.27
CA THR A 84 12.55 -2.09 -9.29
C THR A 84 13.24 -0.84 -9.82
N SER A 85 13.69 0.03 -8.90
CA SER A 85 14.50 1.18 -9.26
C SER A 85 15.94 0.74 -9.60
N ARG A 86 16.62 1.51 -10.44
CA ARG A 86 18.06 1.33 -10.70
C ARG A 86 18.91 1.46 -9.44
N SER A 87 18.43 2.24 -8.46
CA SER A 87 19.09 2.48 -7.17
C SER A 87 18.68 1.49 -6.07
N ASP A 88 17.80 0.52 -6.35
CA ASP A 88 17.38 -0.45 -5.35
C ASP A 88 18.51 -1.45 -5.03
N SER A 89 18.56 -1.86 -3.78
CA SER A 89 19.50 -2.86 -3.30
C SER A 89 19.25 -4.24 -3.91
N VAL A 90 20.25 -5.10 -3.87
CA VAL A 90 20.11 -6.51 -4.27
C VAL A 90 19.03 -7.19 -3.41
N ALA A 91 19.00 -6.90 -2.12
CA ALA A 91 17.99 -7.44 -1.20
C ALA A 91 16.56 -7.06 -1.62
N SER A 92 16.31 -5.77 -1.95
CA SER A 92 15.00 -5.31 -2.44
C SER A 92 14.58 -5.99 -3.74
N ARG A 93 15.52 -6.25 -4.65
CA ARG A 93 15.25 -6.95 -5.91
C ARG A 93 14.87 -8.42 -5.67
N ILE A 94 15.58 -9.11 -4.78
CA ILE A 94 15.28 -10.50 -4.40
C ILE A 94 13.92 -10.55 -3.69
N ALA A 95 13.66 -9.64 -2.75
CA ALA A 95 12.38 -9.55 -2.05
C ALA A 95 11.22 -9.31 -3.02
N SER A 96 11.41 -8.47 -4.04
CA SER A 96 10.41 -8.22 -5.08
C SER A 96 10.09 -9.47 -5.90
N CYS A 97 11.11 -10.26 -6.25
CA CYS A 97 10.91 -11.54 -6.94
C CYS A 97 10.18 -12.56 -6.05
N ALA A 98 10.55 -12.65 -4.78
CA ALA A 98 9.87 -13.52 -3.82
C ALA A 98 8.39 -13.13 -3.64
N LEU A 99 8.11 -11.83 -3.52
CA LEU A 99 6.75 -11.32 -3.43
C LEU A 99 5.92 -11.66 -4.70
N ALA A 100 6.53 -11.58 -5.88
CA ALA A 100 5.87 -11.96 -7.14
C ALA A 100 5.47 -13.43 -7.15
N VAL A 101 6.34 -14.33 -6.70
CA VAL A 101 6.04 -15.76 -6.59
C VAL A 101 4.90 -16.03 -5.60
N LEU A 102 4.91 -15.35 -4.45
CA LEU A 102 3.84 -15.47 -3.45
C LEU A 102 2.50 -14.96 -3.99
N ALA A 103 2.51 -13.83 -4.71
CA ALA A 103 1.31 -13.25 -5.31
C ALA A 103 0.72 -14.17 -6.38
N ASP A 104 1.54 -14.77 -7.22
CA ASP A 104 1.11 -15.74 -8.25
C ASP A 104 0.49 -16.99 -7.61
N ALA A 105 1.15 -17.54 -6.59
CA ALA A 105 0.64 -18.69 -5.85
C ALA A 105 -0.69 -18.42 -5.12
N ALA A 106 -0.91 -17.19 -4.66
CA ALA A 106 -2.17 -16.76 -4.03
C ALA A 106 -3.28 -16.53 -5.08
N GLY A 107 -2.97 -15.89 -6.21
CA GLY A 107 -3.93 -15.59 -7.28
C GLY A 107 -4.37 -16.81 -8.07
N GLY A 108 -3.56 -17.84 -8.17
CA GLY A 108 -3.90 -19.10 -8.86
C GLY A 108 -5.03 -19.91 -8.19
N LYS A 109 -5.53 -19.49 -7.02
CA LYS A 109 -6.64 -20.14 -6.31
C LYS A 109 -8.01 -19.51 -6.55
N GLU A 110 -8.09 -18.39 -7.27
CA GLU A 110 -9.32 -17.64 -7.52
C GLU A 110 -9.64 -17.44 -9.01
N GLN A 111 -9.37 -18.41 -9.85
CA GLN A 111 -9.97 -18.43 -11.18
C GLN A 111 -11.11 -19.47 -11.21
N PRO A 112 -12.37 -18.99 -11.41
CA PRO A 112 -13.49 -19.88 -11.65
C PRO A 112 -13.38 -20.59 -12.99
#